data_3d989cd3b1e724ea40381583c7b40ceb
#
_entry.id   3d989cd3b1e724ea40381583c7b40ceb
#
_cell.length_a   1.000
_cell.length_b   1.000
_cell.length_c   1.000
_cell.angle_alpha   90.00
_cell.angle_beta   90.00
_cell.angle_gamma   90.00
#
_symmetry.space_group_name_H-M   'P 1'
#
loop_
_entity.id
_entity.type
_entity.pdbx_description
1 polymer ?
#
loop_
_entity_poly.entity_id
_entity_poly.type
_entity_poly.pdbx_seq_one_letter_code
_entity_poly.pdbx_strand_id
1 'polypeptide(L)'
;IDEIIPISFRNHFYASTGRTRKYPLHAFLWALIIQRIFSIPTDQLLLTFLAYSKSLREFCGFTKVPDASKITRFKQDFLDDLQLVFDNLVDVTEPICQAIDSAKADMTIFDSSGIEAFVTENNPKYANRIIKQLKAYAKAQGFDKSYDPYKAAYGSMPSHASANPEIKQLYINGHFCYVFKFGIVTNGLGIIRHISFYNKNFMASHPDIVVEKKSDSPDEDKCVHDSKLLIPTLKDFFSKHPLINPKTFLGDAAFDTAQLYKSLLTGDTFGNDKHFSKAYIPLNARSGLENLDYSINEDGIPCCPHDPSLQMKYEGTSKLHSGVTRYKFVCPRMKWIYDKSTQKSHRHCFCDNPCTSSKCGRMVYIYPEKDLRAYPGTIRGTEKWDDTYKIRTVVERDINHIKDNLCLAGRRTQNEKTLHADLILAGITQLITVVLADKINRHEYIRSIKPLIA
;
A
#
# COMPACT_ATOMS: atom_id res chain seq x y z
N ILE A 1 5.56 -23.81 12.39
CA ILE A 1 6.70 -23.22 11.64
C ILE A 1 7.46 -24.30 10.88
N ASP A 2 7.79 -25.41 11.52
CA ASP A 2 8.59 -26.48 10.87
C ASP A 2 7.95 -27.04 9.60
N GLU A 3 6.61 -27.08 9.53
CA GLU A 3 5.86 -27.53 8.36
C GLU A 3 5.91 -26.52 7.20
N ILE A 4 6.19 -25.27 7.50
CA ILE A 4 6.15 -24.14 6.53
C ILE A 4 7.54 -23.87 5.92
N ILE A 5 8.61 -24.35 6.59
CA ILE A 5 9.98 -24.14 6.11
C ILE A 5 10.24 -25.01 4.86
N PRO A 6 10.51 -24.41 3.70
CA PRO A 6 10.80 -25.15 2.49
C PRO A 6 12.01 -26.07 2.64
N ILE A 7 11.99 -27.20 1.95
CA ILE A 7 13.12 -28.13 1.91
C ILE A 7 14.38 -27.46 1.35
N SER A 8 14.20 -26.57 0.35
CA SER A 8 15.29 -25.78 -0.23
C SER A 8 16.00 -24.92 0.83
N PHE A 9 15.24 -24.26 1.72
CA PHE A 9 15.80 -23.47 2.80
C PHE A 9 16.58 -24.35 3.79
N ARG A 10 16.03 -25.52 4.16
CA ARG A 10 16.75 -26.47 5.03
C ARG A 10 18.06 -26.91 4.40
N ASN A 11 18.05 -27.25 3.11
CA ASN A 11 19.24 -27.68 2.36
C ASN A 11 20.27 -26.55 2.25
N HIS A 12 19.84 -25.32 2.00
CA HIS A 12 20.73 -24.15 1.95
C HIS A 12 21.33 -23.87 3.34
N PHE A 13 20.52 -23.92 4.39
CA PHE A 13 21.00 -23.69 5.76
C PHE A 13 21.96 -24.75 6.25
N TYR A 14 21.70 -26.05 5.98
CA TYR A 14 22.53 -27.20 6.36
C TYR A 14 23.36 -27.72 5.20
N ALA A 15 23.93 -26.81 4.40
CA ALA A 15 24.75 -27.19 3.26
C ALA A 15 25.82 -28.23 3.62
N SER A 16 26.04 -29.21 2.73
CA SER A 16 26.97 -30.33 2.95
C SER A 16 28.44 -29.91 2.98
N THR A 17 28.74 -28.71 2.50
CA THR A 17 30.09 -28.12 2.48
C THR A 17 30.24 -27.04 3.55
N GLY A 18 31.42 -26.99 4.17
CA GLY A 18 31.74 -26.00 5.18
C GLY A 18 31.59 -26.52 6.62
N ARG A 19 31.71 -25.60 7.60
CA ARG A 19 31.63 -25.93 9.03
C ARG A 19 30.18 -26.21 9.43
N THR A 20 29.92 -27.31 10.14
CA THR A 20 28.62 -27.66 10.71
C THR A 20 28.02 -26.49 11.52
N ARG A 21 26.77 -26.17 11.26
CA ARG A 21 26.05 -25.11 11.96
C ARG A 21 25.85 -25.49 13.44
N LYS A 22 26.24 -24.58 14.32
CA LYS A 22 26.15 -24.76 15.77
C LYS A 22 24.71 -24.66 16.30
N TYR A 23 23.89 -23.83 15.64
CA TYR A 23 22.52 -23.54 16.03
C TYR A 23 21.56 -24.00 14.96
N PRO A 24 20.41 -24.60 15.33
CA PRO A 24 19.45 -25.09 14.35
C PRO A 24 18.67 -23.93 13.69
N LEU A 25 18.22 -24.15 12.47
CA LEU A 25 17.45 -23.18 11.67
C LEU A 25 16.22 -22.66 12.42
N HIS A 26 15.42 -23.58 12.96
CA HIS A 26 14.19 -23.24 13.67
C HIS A 26 14.45 -22.30 14.86
N ALA A 27 15.60 -22.42 15.53
CA ALA A 27 15.90 -21.57 16.68
C ALA A 27 16.02 -20.09 16.30
N PHE A 28 16.61 -19.76 15.15
CA PHE A 28 16.65 -18.41 14.65
C PHE A 28 15.25 -17.90 14.29
N LEU A 29 14.47 -18.70 13.58
CA LEU A 29 13.10 -18.31 13.17
C LEU A 29 12.20 -18.09 14.39
N TRP A 30 12.18 -19.04 15.34
CA TRP A 30 11.40 -18.92 16.58
C TRP A 30 11.77 -17.66 17.35
N ALA A 31 13.07 -17.43 17.58
CA ALA A 31 13.53 -16.25 18.32
C ALA A 31 13.13 -14.93 17.62
N LEU A 32 13.27 -14.87 16.30
CA LEU A 32 12.94 -13.65 15.53
C LEU A 32 11.42 -13.41 15.42
N ILE A 33 10.59 -14.45 15.43
CA ILE A 33 9.13 -14.34 15.50
C ILE A 33 8.69 -13.91 16.89
N ILE A 34 9.23 -14.52 17.95
CA ILE A 34 8.98 -14.13 19.33
C ILE A 34 9.39 -12.67 19.58
N GLN A 35 10.53 -12.24 19.03
CA GLN A 35 10.94 -10.84 19.07
C GLN A 35 9.81 -9.90 18.63
N ARG A 36 9.11 -10.24 17.56
CA ARG A 36 8.04 -9.42 16.98
C ARG A 36 6.74 -9.54 17.77
N ILE A 37 6.36 -10.76 18.15
CA ILE A 37 5.15 -10.98 18.96
C ILE A 37 5.21 -10.17 20.27
N PHE A 38 6.36 -10.16 20.94
CA PHE A 38 6.56 -9.41 22.20
C PHE A 38 7.06 -7.98 21.97
N SER A 39 7.12 -7.50 20.76
CA SER A 39 7.59 -6.13 20.42
C SER A 39 8.96 -5.82 21.00
N ILE A 40 9.90 -6.77 20.99
CA ILE A 40 11.26 -6.57 21.45
C ILE A 40 12.03 -5.74 20.40
N PRO A 41 12.39 -4.48 20.68
CA PRO A 41 12.75 -3.52 19.63
C PRO A 41 14.11 -3.79 18.96
N THR A 42 15.03 -4.48 19.64
CA THR A 42 16.38 -4.70 19.12
C THR A 42 16.83 -6.16 19.24
N ASP A 43 17.69 -6.58 18.32
CA ASP A 43 18.30 -7.92 18.38
C ASP A 43 19.15 -8.10 19.64
N GLN A 44 19.81 -7.03 20.10
CA GLN A 44 20.59 -7.06 21.34
C GLN A 44 19.68 -7.32 22.57
N LEU A 45 18.51 -6.70 22.63
CA LEU A 45 17.57 -6.94 23.73
C LEU A 45 16.99 -8.34 23.65
N LEU A 46 16.68 -8.87 22.46
CA LEU A 46 16.29 -10.26 22.27
C LEU A 46 17.36 -11.22 22.85
N LEU A 47 18.63 -11.00 22.51
CA LEU A 47 19.73 -11.82 23.02
C LEU A 47 19.87 -11.71 24.56
N THR A 48 19.58 -10.54 25.11
CA THR A 48 19.55 -10.35 26.57
C THR A 48 18.42 -11.21 27.20
N PHE A 49 17.21 -11.18 26.64
CA PHE A 49 16.12 -12.05 27.11
C PHE A 49 16.49 -13.53 27.01
N LEU A 50 17.09 -13.97 25.90
CA LEU A 50 17.55 -15.34 25.73
C LEU A 50 18.68 -15.72 26.73
N ALA A 51 19.50 -14.75 27.16
CA ALA A 51 20.54 -14.98 28.15
C ALA A 51 19.97 -15.21 29.55
N TYR A 52 19.01 -14.37 29.95
CA TYR A 52 18.46 -14.41 31.31
C TYR A 52 17.30 -15.39 31.48
N SER A 53 16.57 -15.75 30.40
CA SER A 53 15.49 -16.73 30.45
C SER A 53 15.91 -18.06 29.84
N LYS A 54 16.21 -19.05 30.71
CA LYS A 54 16.51 -20.41 30.28
C LYS A 54 15.33 -21.02 29.53
N SER A 55 14.12 -20.89 30.08
CA SER A 55 12.91 -21.44 29.47
C SER A 55 12.64 -20.87 28.07
N LEU A 56 12.79 -19.56 27.87
CA LEU A 56 12.63 -18.92 26.56
C LEU A 56 13.69 -19.41 25.57
N ARG A 57 14.94 -19.50 26.02
CA ARG A 57 16.04 -20.01 25.21
C ARG A 57 15.82 -21.45 24.75
N GLU A 58 15.41 -22.31 25.67
CA GLU A 58 15.09 -23.73 25.40
C GLU A 58 13.87 -23.86 24.50
N PHE A 59 12.83 -23.04 24.71
CA PHE A 59 11.67 -22.99 23.84
C PHE A 59 12.05 -22.65 22.39
N CYS A 60 12.95 -21.68 22.19
CA CYS A 60 13.48 -21.38 20.86
C CYS A 60 14.38 -22.50 20.28
N GLY A 61 14.87 -23.44 21.09
CA GLY A 61 15.78 -24.50 20.67
C GLY A 61 17.26 -24.12 20.71
N PHE A 62 17.63 -23.06 21.46
CA PHE A 62 19.03 -22.69 21.66
C PHE A 62 19.62 -23.36 22.90
N THR A 63 20.69 -24.14 22.72
CA THR A 63 21.50 -24.66 23.84
C THR A 63 22.35 -23.58 24.51
N LYS A 64 22.81 -22.60 23.72
CA LYS A 64 23.60 -21.44 24.16
C LYS A 64 23.14 -20.21 23.35
N VAL A 65 23.09 -19.05 23.99
CA VAL A 65 22.79 -17.77 23.33
C VAL A 65 23.75 -17.53 22.18
N PRO A 66 23.25 -17.25 20.95
CA PRO A 66 24.10 -16.91 19.82
C PRO A 66 24.71 -15.52 20.00
N ASP A 67 25.85 -15.29 19.37
CA ASP A 67 26.41 -13.94 19.21
C ASP A 67 25.55 -13.09 18.30
N ALA A 68 25.51 -11.76 18.55
CA ALA A 68 24.71 -10.81 17.74
C ALA A 68 25.03 -10.90 16.25
N SER A 69 26.29 -11.13 15.89
CA SER A 69 26.72 -11.27 14.49
C SER A 69 26.03 -12.48 13.79
N LYS A 70 25.61 -13.51 14.54
CA LYS A 70 24.91 -14.66 13.98
C LYS A 70 23.49 -14.31 13.57
N ILE A 71 22.78 -13.50 14.35
CA ILE A 71 21.45 -13.00 14.00
C ILE A 71 21.54 -12.11 12.75
N THR A 72 22.50 -11.19 12.70
CA THR A 72 22.70 -10.31 11.53
C THR A 72 23.02 -11.11 10.28
N ARG A 73 23.98 -12.04 10.36
CA ARG A 73 24.33 -12.91 9.21
C ARG A 73 23.15 -13.77 8.78
N PHE A 74 22.38 -14.34 9.71
CA PHE A 74 21.20 -15.11 9.39
C PHE A 74 20.24 -14.29 8.52
N LYS A 75 19.94 -13.06 8.91
CA LYS A 75 19.07 -12.16 8.14
C LYS A 75 19.63 -11.83 6.74
N GLN A 76 20.95 -11.64 6.64
CA GLN A 76 21.60 -11.25 5.37
C GLN A 76 21.83 -12.43 4.43
N ASP A 77 22.27 -13.56 4.96
CA ASP A 77 22.64 -14.74 4.15
C ASP A 77 21.40 -15.51 3.65
N PHE A 78 20.27 -15.42 4.36
CA PHE A 78 19.04 -16.18 4.08
C PHE A 78 17.84 -15.29 3.74
N LEU A 79 18.07 -14.09 3.21
CA LEU A 79 17.01 -13.16 2.83
C LEU A 79 16.05 -13.77 1.81
N ASP A 80 16.58 -14.40 0.77
CA ASP A 80 15.79 -15.01 -0.31
C ASP A 80 14.98 -16.23 0.21
N ASP A 81 15.57 -17.00 1.12
CA ASP A 81 14.85 -18.11 1.78
C ASP A 81 13.71 -17.60 2.66
N LEU A 82 13.93 -16.49 3.39
CA LEU A 82 12.87 -15.83 4.17
C LEU A 82 11.75 -15.31 3.27
N GLN A 83 12.10 -14.76 2.11
CA GLN A 83 11.12 -14.35 1.11
C GLN A 83 10.27 -15.54 0.64
N LEU A 84 10.91 -16.70 0.37
CA LEU A 84 10.20 -17.91 -0.03
C LEU A 84 9.25 -18.42 1.07
N VAL A 85 9.67 -18.35 2.35
CA VAL A 85 8.78 -18.68 3.48
C VAL A 85 7.58 -17.76 3.53
N PHE A 86 7.79 -16.45 3.31
CA PHE A 86 6.72 -15.46 3.24
C PHE A 86 5.75 -15.77 2.10
N ASP A 87 6.25 -16.00 0.88
CA ASP A 87 5.44 -16.26 -0.30
C ASP A 87 4.60 -17.56 -0.11
N ASN A 88 5.18 -18.64 0.43
CA ASN A 88 4.43 -19.86 0.77
C ASN A 88 3.33 -19.61 1.81
N LEU A 89 3.59 -18.78 2.81
CA LEU A 89 2.58 -18.42 3.82
C LEU A 89 1.43 -17.60 3.24
N VAL A 90 1.70 -16.77 2.25
CA VAL A 90 0.64 -16.06 1.50
C VAL A 90 -0.31 -17.08 0.87
N ASP A 91 0.22 -18.08 0.18
CA ASP A 91 -0.61 -19.11 -0.47
C ASP A 91 -1.38 -19.98 0.55
N VAL A 92 -0.74 -20.36 1.66
CA VAL A 92 -1.38 -21.13 2.75
C VAL A 92 -2.50 -20.35 3.43
N THR A 93 -2.35 -19.05 3.59
CA THR A 93 -3.34 -18.20 4.29
C THR A 93 -4.44 -17.66 3.39
N GLU A 94 -4.32 -17.79 2.06
CA GLU A 94 -5.36 -17.33 1.15
C GLU A 94 -6.70 -18.04 1.35
N PRO A 95 -6.80 -19.38 1.37
CA PRO A 95 -8.07 -20.06 1.63
C PRO A 95 -8.65 -19.73 3.01
N ILE A 96 -7.82 -19.48 4.02
CA ILE A 96 -8.28 -19.03 5.35
C ILE A 96 -8.95 -17.66 5.24
N CYS A 97 -8.32 -16.71 4.57
CA CYS A 97 -8.89 -15.38 4.35
C CYS A 97 -10.21 -15.45 3.56
N GLN A 98 -10.28 -16.31 2.55
CA GLN A 98 -11.50 -16.53 1.75
C GLN A 98 -12.63 -17.13 2.58
N ALA A 99 -12.33 -18.03 3.50
CA ALA A 99 -13.31 -18.64 4.40
C ALA A 99 -13.84 -17.64 5.44
N ILE A 100 -13.03 -16.70 5.90
CA ILE A 100 -13.42 -15.68 6.89
C ILE A 100 -14.35 -14.63 6.27
N ASP A 101 -13.95 -14.03 5.16
CA ASP A 101 -14.73 -12.99 4.44
C ASP A 101 -14.23 -12.92 2.99
N SER A 102 -14.90 -13.65 2.11
CA SER A 102 -14.51 -13.74 0.69
C SER A 102 -14.57 -12.37 -0.01
N ALA A 103 -15.52 -11.49 0.35
CA ALA A 103 -15.63 -10.18 -0.26
C ALA A 103 -14.42 -9.28 0.08
N LYS A 104 -13.92 -9.34 1.32
CA LYS A 104 -12.71 -8.64 1.73
C LYS A 104 -11.44 -9.32 1.25
N ALA A 105 -11.40 -10.65 1.21
CA ALA A 105 -10.27 -11.39 0.65
C ALA A 105 -10.08 -11.10 -0.84
N ASP A 106 -11.18 -10.85 -1.59
CA ASP A 106 -11.18 -10.46 -3.01
C ASP A 106 -10.76 -8.99 -3.29
N MET A 107 -10.34 -8.26 -2.26
CA MET A 107 -9.82 -6.91 -2.40
C MET A 107 -8.30 -6.90 -2.44
N THR A 108 -7.75 -5.99 -3.24
CA THR A 108 -6.32 -5.66 -3.27
C THR A 108 -6.15 -4.19 -2.92
N ILE A 109 -5.37 -3.93 -1.91
CA ILE A 109 -5.08 -2.57 -1.43
C ILE A 109 -3.57 -2.40 -1.43
N PHE A 110 -3.10 -1.35 -2.10
CA PHE A 110 -1.68 -1.04 -2.17
C PHE A 110 -1.40 0.29 -1.49
N ASP A 111 -0.31 0.31 -0.73
CA ASP A 111 0.29 1.53 -0.22
C ASP A 111 1.81 1.36 -0.07
N SER A 112 2.53 2.47 -0.05
CA SER A 112 3.97 2.49 0.14
C SER A 112 4.36 3.25 1.42
N SER A 113 5.52 2.90 1.95
CA SER A 113 6.08 3.59 3.11
C SER A 113 7.61 3.48 3.10
N GLY A 114 8.24 3.98 4.15
CA GLY A 114 9.69 3.88 4.31
C GLY A 114 10.09 3.35 5.68
N ILE A 115 11.21 2.64 5.71
CA ILE A 115 11.89 2.28 6.96
C ILE A 115 12.97 3.31 7.20
N GLU A 116 12.85 4.09 8.28
CA GLU A 116 13.87 5.06 8.65
C GLU A 116 15.20 4.36 8.94
N ALA A 117 16.23 4.77 8.21
CA ALA A 117 17.57 4.24 8.38
C ALA A 117 18.31 4.99 9.47
N PHE A 118 19.26 4.32 10.13
CA PHE A 118 20.11 4.93 11.15
C PHE A 118 21.23 5.73 10.51
N VAL A 119 20.91 6.95 10.05
CA VAL A 119 21.84 7.88 9.37
C VAL A 119 21.82 9.25 10.05
N THR A 120 22.88 10.03 9.79
CA THR A 120 23.06 11.37 10.40
C THR A 120 21.92 12.31 10.01
N GLU A 121 21.43 12.21 8.79
CA GLU A 121 20.37 13.06 8.23
C GLU A 121 19.03 12.86 8.95
N ASN A 122 18.77 11.68 9.52
CA ASN A 122 17.60 11.40 10.36
C ASN A 122 17.76 11.90 11.82
N ASN A 123 18.93 12.40 12.19
CA ASN A 123 19.09 12.99 13.52
C ASN A 123 18.37 14.35 13.56
N PRO A 124 17.41 14.57 14.47
CA PRO A 124 16.71 15.86 14.58
C PRO A 124 17.65 17.07 14.71
N LYS A 125 18.82 16.91 15.31
CA LYS A 125 19.82 17.97 15.42
C LYS A 125 20.38 18.40 14.07
N TYR A 126 20.42 17.51 13.08
CA TYR A 126 20.93 17.82 11.75
C TYR A 126 20.03 18.81 11.01
N ALA A 127 18.75 18.50 10.84
CA ALA A 127 17.78 19.40 10.23
C ALA A 127 17.61 20.71 11.03
N ASN A 128 17.51 20.63 12.36
CA ASN A 128 17.35 21.80 13.22
C ASN A 128 18.53 22.78 13.11
N ARG A 129 19.75 22.31 12.90
CA ARG A 129 20.92 23.18 12.66
C ARG A 129 20.75 23.98 11.39
N ILE A 130 20.35 23.34 10.28
CA ILE A 130 20.12 24.00 8.99
C ILE A 130 18.97 25.02 9.09
N ILE A 131 17.86 24.63 9.70
CA ILE A 131 16.70 25.51 9.91
C ILE A 131 17.10 26.75 10.73
N LYS A 132 17.90 26.59 11.80
CA LYS A 132 18.39 27.70 12.63
C LYS A 132 19.26 28.67 11.82
N GLN A 133 20.15 28.15 10.97
CA GLN A 133 20.99 28.96 10.08
C GLN A 133 20.14 29.73 9.07
N LEU A 134 19.16 29.08 8.44
CA LEU A 134 18.26 29.72 7.47
C LEU A 134 17.36 30.78 8.12
N LYS A 135 16.86 30.55 9.34
CA LYS A 135 16.14 31.57 10.11
C LYS A 135 17.00 32.80 10.41
N ALA A 136 18.27 32.60 10.81
CA ALA A 136 19.20 33.69 11.05
C ALA A 136 19.51 34.45 9.75
N TYR A 137 19.73 33.74 8.65
CA TYR A 137 19.94 34.32 7.33
C TYR A 137 18.73 35.15 6.84
N ALA A 138 17.53 34.58 6.91
CA ALA A 138 16.30 35.27 6.51
C ALA A 138 16.09 36.58 7.33
N LYS A 139 16.36 36.54 8.64
CA LYS A 139 16.30 37.74 9.50
C LYS A 139 17.33 38.79 9.08
N ALA A 140 18.55 38.38 8.76
CA ALA A 140 19.63 39.29 8.34
C ALA A 140 19.33 39.94 6.96
N GLN A 141 18.69 39.23 6.06
CA GLN A 141 18.30 39.70 4.73
C GLN A 141 16.94 40.43 4.69
N GLY A 142 16.22 40.50 5.82
CA GLY A 142 14.92 41.18 5.88
C GLY A 142 13.81 40.46 5.12
N PHE A 143 13.88 39.15 4.96
CA PHE A 143 12.82 38.38 4.27
C PHE A 143 11.50 38.52 5.02
N ASP A 144 10.43 38.57 4.27
CA ASP A 144 9.08 38.68 4.80
C ASP A 144 8.53 37.35 5.33
N LYS A 145 7.28 37.35 5.81
CA LYS A 145 6.61 36.18 6.38
C LYS A 145 6.30 35.09 5.35
N SER A 146 6.46 35.35 4.04
CA SER A 146 6.25 34.36 2.98
C SER A 146 7.42 33.37 2.89
N TYR A 147 8.59 33.72 3.41
CA TYR A 147 9.74 32.81 3.45
C TYR A 147 9.58 31.74 4.52
N ASP A 148 9.51 30.50 4.06
CA ASP A 148 9.43 29.32 4.94
C ASP A 148 10.81 28.66 5.10
N PRO A 149 11.50 28.86 6.23
CA PRO A 149 12.82 28.29 6.48
C PRO A 149 12.80 26.75 6.61
N TYR A 150 11.66 26.14 6.92
CA TYR A 150 11.53 24.68 6.95
C TYR A 150 11.52 24.13 5.54
N LYS A 151 10.67 24.67 4.67
CA LYS A 151 10.62 24.30 3.25
C LYS A 151 11.97 24.51 2.56
N ALA A 152 12.64 25.62 2.84
CA ALA A 152 13.97 25.91 2.32
C ALA A 152 15.02 24.93 2.82
N ALA A 153 15.00 24.55 4.11
CA ALA A 153 15.92 23.56 4.68
C ALA A 153 15.78 22.21 3.98
N TYR A 154 14.57 21.68 3.91
CA TYR A 154 14.34 20.38 3.27
C TYR A 154 14.58 20.39 1.77
N GLY A 155 14.34 21.52 1.10
CA GLY A 155 14.67 21.70 -0.32
C GLY A 155 16.17 21.70 -0.61
N SER A 156 16.99 22.17 0.35
CA SER A 156 18.46 22.21 0.25
C SER A 156 19.16 20.95 0.74
N MET A 157 18.46 20.07 1.45
CA MET A 157 19.05 18.79 1.91
C MET A 157 19.23 17.85 0.73
N PRO A 158 20.27 16.97 0.75
CA PRO A 158 20.51 16.02 -0.33
C PRO A 158 19.32 15.06 -0.51
N SER A 159 19.16 14.51 -1.70
CA SER A 159 18.09 13.54 -2.00
C SER A 159 18.30 12.19 -1.35
N HIS A 160 19.53 11.88 -0.93
CA HIS A 160 19.92 10.62 -0.30
C HIS A 160 20.88 10.87 0.88
N ALA A 161 21.03 9.86 1.73
CA ALA A 161 21.98 9.92 2.85
C ALA A 161 23.43 9.79 2.35
N SER A 162 24.34 10.54 2.96
CA SER A 162 25.78 10.52 2.61
C SER A 162 26.44 9.15 2.86
N ALA A 163 25.96 8.41 3.86
CA ALA A 163 26.50 7.10 4.20
C ALA A 163 26.09 5.98 3.23
N ASN A 164 24.93 6.12 2.56
CA ASN A 164 24.41 5.14 1.62
C ASN A 164 23.41 5.81 0.65
N PRO A 165 23.70 5.90 -0.65
CA PRO A 165 22.86 6.57 -1.64
C PRO A 165 21.51 5.87 -1.90
N GLU A 166 21.34 4.61 -1.49
CA GLU A 166 20.05 3.91 -1.58
C GLU A 166 19.04 4.41 -0.53
N ILE A 167 19.51 5.10 0.50
CA ILE A 167 18.66 5.69 1.54
C ILE A 167 18.21 7.06 1.05
N LYS A 168 17.00 7.13 0.52
CA LYS A 168 16.44 8.32 -0.14
C LYS A 168 15.60 9.17 0.82
N GLN A 169 15.56 10.47 0.56
CA GLN A 169 14.67 11.40 1.25
C GLN A 169 13.22 11.13 0.85
N LEU A 170 12.33 10.97 1.82
CA LEU A 170 10.90 10.78 1.63
C LEU A 170 10.12 11.60 2.66
N TYR A 171 8.93 12.10 2.27
CA TYR A 171 8.02 12.78 3.18
C TYR A 171 7.02 11.76 3.72
N ILE A 172 7.05 11.51 5.04
CA ILE A 172 6.19 10.54 5.73
C ILE A 172 5.65 11.19 7.00
N ASN A 173 4.35 11.02 7.28
CA ASN A 173 3.72 11.48 8.52
C ASN A 173 4.01 12.95 8.88
N GLY A 174 4.05 13.83 7.88
CA GLY A 174 4.23 15.25 8.10
C GLY A 174 5.68 15.73 8.23
N HIS A 175 6.68 14.87 8.08
CA HIS A 175 8.10 15.23 8.11
C HIS A 175 8.92 14.55 7.03
N PHE A 176 10.07 15.12 6.71
CA PHE A 176 11.05 14.50 5.83
C PHE A 176 11.96 13.57 6.62
N CYS A 177 12.17 12.37 6.09
CA CYS A 177 13.11 11.40 6.64
C CYS A 177 13.83 10.65 5.52
N TYR A 178 14.94 10.00 5.87
CA TYR A 178 15.78 9.23 4.98
C TYR A 178 15.52 7.75 5.20
N VAL A 179 15.02 7.09 4.18
CA VAL A 179 14.42 5.76 4.28
C VAL A 179 14.87 4.80 3.19
N PHE A 180 14.72 3.53 3.46
CA PHE A 180 14.49 2.53 2.42
C PHE A 180 12.99 2.43 2.16
N LYS A 181 12.60 2.69 0.93
CA LYS A 181 11.19 2.65 0.52
C LYS A 181 10.73 1.21 0.27
N PHE A 182 9.52 0.89 0.67
CA PHE A 182 8.86 -0.39 0.42
C PHE A 182 7.39 -0.19 0.07
N GLY A 183 6.80 -1.19 -0.57
CA GLY A 183 5.36 -1.25 -0.83
C GLY A 183 4.75 -2.50 -0.24
N ILE A 184 3.50 -2.39 0.17
CA ILE A 184 2.72 -3.51 0.70
C ILE A 184 1.42 -3.63 -0.08
N VAL A 185 1.09 -4.86 -0.42
CA VAL A 185 -0.24 -5.25 -0.91
C VAL A 185 -0.94 -6.01 0.21
N THR A 186 -2.13 -5.55 0.60
CA THR A 186 -2.99 -6.26 1.56
C THR A 186 -4.32 -6.63 0.92
N ASN A 187 -5.02 -7.58 1.52
CA ASN A 187 -6.44 -7.76 1.23
C ASN A 187 -7.31 -6.84 2.14
N GLY A 188 -8.62 -6.85 1.94
CA GLY A 188 -9.55 -6.03 2.73
C GLY A 188 -9.69 -6.45 4.20
N LEU A 189 -9.15 -7.62 4.59
CA LEU A 189 -9.00 -8.03 5.99
C LEU A 189 -7.81 -7.35 6.67
N GLY A 190 -6.92 -6.68 5.91
CA GLY A 190 -5.67 -6.10 6.41
C GLY A 190 -4.61 -7.18 6.65
N ILE A 191 -4.58 -8.19 5.80
CA ILE A 191 -3.55 -9.23 5.82
C ILE A 191 -2.65 -9.03 4.61
N ILE A 192 -1.33 -9.00 4.85
CA ILE A 192 -0.33 -8.79 3.81
C ILE A 192 -0.38 -9.95 2.80
N ARG A 193 -0.39 -9.58 1.50
CA ARG A 193 -0.33 -10.53 0.39
C ARG A 193 0.97 -10.43 -0.40
N HIS A 194 1.60 -9.24 -0.38
CA HIS A 194 2.87 -9.04 -1.06
C HIS A 194 3.66 -7.91 -0.42
N ILE A 195 4.98 -8.02 -0.48
CA ILE A 195 5.93 -7.00 -0.03
C ILE A 195 6.94 -6.78 -1.15
N SER A 196 7.11 -5.51 -1.56
CA SER A 196 8.16 -5.08 -2.47
C SER A 196 9.14 -4.16 -1.73
N PHE A 197 10.42 -4.43 -1.82
CA PHE A 197 11.48 -3.58 -1.29
C PHE A 197 12.17 -2.87 -2.46
N TYR A 198 12.03 -1.54 -2.56
CA TYR A 198 12.41 -0.77 -3.74
C TYR A 198 13.89 -0.40 -3.73
N ASN A 199 14.73 -1.41 -3.89
CA ASN A 199 16.18 -1.31 -3.99
C ASN A 199 16.67 -1.42 -5.44
N LYS A 200 17.99 -1.44 -5.64
CA LYS A 200 18.61 -1.61 -6.97
C LYS A 200 18.16 -2.87 -7.69
N ASN A 201 17.97 -3.98 -6.97
CA ASN A 201 17.55 -5.24 -7.59
C ASN A 201 16.12 -5.12 -8.13
N PHE A 202 15.20 -4.53 -7.35
CA PHE A 202 13.83 -4.25 -7.82
C PHE A 202 13.84 -3.32 -9.04
N MET A 203 14.65 -2.25 -9.01
CA MET A 203 14.73 -1.32 -10.14
C MET A 203 15.36 -1.97 -11.38
N ALA A 204 16.32 -2.87 -11.22
CA ALA A 204 16.93 -3.60 -12.32
C ALA A 204 15.96 -4.59 -12.98
N SER A 205 15.05 -5.20 -12.22
CA SER A 205 14.00 -6.09 -12.75
C SER A 205 12.83 -5.31 -13.40
N HIS A 206 12.74 -3.99 -13.18
CA HIS A 206 11.68 -3.12 -13.71
C HIS A 206 12.27 -1.89 -14.43
N PRO A 207 12.93 -2.06 -15.59
CA PRO A 207 13.62 -0.96 -16.28
C PRO A 207 12.70 0.15 -16.80
N ASP A 208 11.40 -0.11 -16.89
CA ASP A 208 10.40 0.87 -17.30
C ASP A 208 10.12 1.96 -16.23
N ILE A 209 10.63 1.78 -15.01
CA ILE A 209 10.46 2.76 -13.94
C ILE A 209 11.45 3.90 -14.13
N VAL A 210 10.92 5.08 -14.47
CA VAL A 210 11.73 6.30 -14.59
C VAL A 210 11.81 7.01 -13.25
N VAL A 211 13.03 7.20 -12.75
CA VAL A 211 13.29 7.98 -11.53
C VAL A 211 13.45 9.45 -11.89
N GLU A 212 12.71 10.31 -11.19
CA GLU A 212 12.84 11.76 -11.35
C GLU A 212 14.07 12.28 -10.60
N LYS A 213 14.79 13.23 -11.20
CA LYS A 213 15.90 13.92 -10.54
C LYS A 213 15.38 15.05 -9.65
N LYS A 214 16.06 15.29 -8.55
CA LYS A 214 15.80 16.42 -7.65
C LYS A 214 16.46 17.71 -8.18
N SER A 215 17.61 17.56 -8.81
CA SER A 215 18.41 18.62 -9.41
C SER A 215 19.05 18.13 -10.71
N ASP A 216 19.82 18.99 -11.37
CA ASP A 216 20.60 18.61 -12.56
C ASP A 216 21.79 17.70 -12.22
N SER A 217 22.08 17.47 -10.94
CA SER A 217 23.12 16.55 -10.50
C SER A 217 22.74 15.10 -10.82
N PRO A 218 23.62 14.30 -11.46
CA PRO A 218 23.34 12.90 -11.77
C PRO A 218 23.05 12.03 -10.55
N ASP A 219 23.62 12.39 -9.39
CA ASP A 219 23.56 11.59 -8.17
C ASP A 219 22.38 11.98 -7.25
N GLU A 220 21.60 13.00 -7.63
CA GLU A 220 20.49 13.50 -6.80
C GLU A 220 19.12 13.03 -7.30
N ASP A 221 18.91 11.72 -7.31
CA ASP A 221 17.60 11.15 -7.65
C ASP A 221 16.61 11.25 -6.50
N LYS A 222 15.36 11.58 -6.85
CA LYS A 222 14.25 11.51 -5.89
C LYS A 222 13.87 10.05 -5.59
N CYS A 223 13.18 9.87 -4.48
CA CYS A 223 12.45 8.63 -4.23
C CYS A 223 11.38 8.42 -5.32
N VAL A 224 11.25 7.22 -5.83
CA VAL A 224 10.29 6.90 -6.91
C VAL A 224 8.86 7.13 -6.42
N HIS A 225 8.03 7.77 -7.25
CA HIS A 225 6.64 8.07 -6.93
C HIS A 225 5.79 6.80 -6.91
N ASP A 226 4.82 6.71 -6.01
CA ASP A 226 3.99 5.53 -5.77
C ASP A 226 3.21 5.07 -7.00
N SER A 227 2.72 6.02 -7.80
CA SER A 227 2.01 5.72 -9.05
C SER A 227 2.85 4.94 -10.07
N LYS A 228 4.18 5.07 -10.02
CA LYS A 228 5.11 4.32 -10.89
C LYS A 228 5.46 2.94 -10.33
N LEU A 229 5.27 2.74 -9.01
CA LEU A 229 5.59 1.50 -8.31
C LEU A 229 4.42 0.51 -8.28
N LEU A 230 3.18 0.98 -8.41
CA LEU A 230 1.98 0.16 -8.29
C LEU A 230 1.96 -1.02 -9.27
N ILE A 231 2.06 -0.74 -10.57
CA ILE A 231 1.95 -1.79 -11.59
C ILE A 231 3.09 -2.81 -11.52
N PRO A 232 4.38 -2.40 -11.38
CA PRO A 232 5.48 -3.34 -11.14
C PRO A 232 5.25 -4.23 -9.92
N THR A 233 4.83 -3.65 -8.79
CA THR A 233 4.53 -4.42 -7.56
C THR A 233 3.40 -5.44 -7.78
N LEU A 234 2.33 -5.06 -8.47
CA LEU A 234 1.24 -5.99 -8.78
C LEU A 234 1.65 -7.08 -9.77
N LYS A 235 2.52 -6.78 -10.73
CA LYS A 235 3.10 -7.80 -11.63
C LYS A 235 3.88 -8.86 -10.84
N ASP A 236 4.74 -8.44 -9.93
CA ASP A 236 5.49 -9.34 -9.06
C ASP A 236 4.54 -10.16 -8.17
N PHE A 237 3.53 -9.53 -7.59
CA PHE A 237 2.51 -10.21 -6.79
C PHE A 237 1.79 -11.32 -7.57
N PHE A 238 1.24 -11.00 -8.73
CA PHE A 238 0.49 -11.99 -9.52
C PHE A 238 1.40 -13.06 -10.14
N SER A 239 2.65 -12.74 -10.43
CA SER A 239 3.64 -13.70 -10.90
C SER A 239 3.97 -14.75 -9.83
N LYS A 240 4.13 -14.33 -8.58
CA LYS A 240 4.44 -15.22 -7.44
C LYS A 240 3.23 -16.02 -6.99
N HIS A 241 2.02 -15.45 -7.09
CA HIS A 241 0.77 -16.04 -6.60
C HIS A 241 -0.25 -16.21 -7.74
N PRO A 242 -0.01 -17.14 -8.68
CA PRO A 242 -0.84 -17.28 -9.88
C PRO A 242 -2.30 -17.70 -9.59
N LEU A 243 -2.56 -18.32 -8.44
CA LEU A 243 -3.91 -18.74 -8.05
C LEU A 243 -4.74 -17.61 -7.40
N ILE A 244 -4.10 -16.56 -6.92
CA ILE A 244 -4.78 -15.39 -6.35
C ILE A 244 -5.28 -14.49 -7.49
N ASN A 245 -6.58 -14.21 -7.52
CA ASN A 245 -7.20 -13.43 -8.59
C ASN A 245 -8.28 -12.47 -8.06
N PRO A 246 -7.92 -11.47 -7.28
CA PRO A 246 -8.84 -10.49 -6.71
C PRO A 246 -9.50 -9.64 -7.80
N LYS A 247 -10.74 -9.20 -7.58
CA LYS A 247 -11.53 -8.44 -8.54
C LYS A 247 -11.70 -6.97 -8.19
N THR A 248 -11.31 -6.58 -6.99
CA THR A 248 -11.52 -5.22 -6.49
C THR A 248 -10.18 -4.59 -6.09
N PHE A 249 -9.84 -3.45 -6.67
CA PHE A 249 -8.67 -2.66 -6.28
C PHE A 249 -9.10 -1.42 -5.48
N LEU A 250 -8.37 -1.09 -4.41
CA LEU A 250 -8.52 0.14 -3.65
C LEU A 250 -7.19 0.89 -3.59
N GLY A 251 -7.21 2.17 -3.92
CA GLY A 251 -6.00 3.00 -3.95
C GLY A 251 -6.25 4.45 -3.56
N ASP A 252 -5.17 5.17 -3.30
CA ASP A 252 -5.15 6.60 -3.03
C ASP A 252 -5.45 7.41 -4.31
N ALA A 253 -5.85 8.67 -4.15
CA ALA A 253 -6.00 9.64 -5.24
C ALA A 253 -4.71 9.89 -6.05
N ALA A 254 -3.54 9.56 -5.52
CA ALA A 254 -2.27 9.57 -6.26
C ALA A 254 -2.25 8.59 -7.45
N PHE A 255 -3.12 7.57 -7.44
CA PHE A 255 -3.27 6.58 -8.50
C PHE A 255 -4.32 6.96 -9.55
N ASP A 256 -4.97 8.12 -9.42
CA ASP A 256 -6.01 8.58 -10.34
C ASP A 256 -5.43 9.09 -11.66
N THR A 257 -5.04 8.16 -12.53
CA THR A 257 -4.57 8.44 -13.90
C THR A 257 -5.19 7.48 -14.91
N ALA A 258 -5.50 7.96 -16.12
CA ALA A 258 -6.10 7.14 -17.17
C ALA A 258 -5.25 5.90 -17.51
N GLN A 259 -3.92 6.04 -17.48
CA GLN A 259 -3.00 4.94 -17.73
C GLN A 259 -3.11 3.83 -16.67
N LEU A 260 -3.20 4.20 -15.38
CA LEU A 260 -3.33 3.22 -14.30
C LEU A 260 -4.67 2.49 -14.38
N TYR A 261 -5.78 3.19 -14.62
CA TYR A 261 -7.08 2.51 -14.81
C TYR A 261 -7.05 1.53 -15.98
N LYS A 262 -6.42 1.92 -17.10
CA LYS A 262 -6.27 1.00 -18.23
C LYS A 262 -5.48 -0.25 -17.83
N SER A 263 -4.36 -0.09 -17.13
CA SER A 263 -3.54 -1.21 -16.66
C SER A 263 -4.23 -2.09 -15.64
N LEU A 264 -5.06 -1.51 -14.75
CA LEU A 264 -5.76 -2.25 -13.70
C LEU A 264 -7.00 -2.98 -14.21
N LEU A 265 -7.77 -2.36 -15.10
CA LEU A 265 -9.14 -2.80 -15.44
C LEU A 265 -9.25 -3.47 -16.80
N THR A 266 -8.23 -3.34 -17.66
CA THR A 266 -8.29 -3.87 -19.03
C THR A 266 -6.99 -4.54 -19.44
N GLY A 267 -7.10 -5.45 -20.40
CA GLY A 267 -5.94 -6.08 -21.02
C GLY A 267 -5.25 -7.13 -20.13
N ASP A 268 -4.09 -7.56 -20.60
CA ASP A 268 -3.28 -8.62 -19.98
C ASP A 268 -2.05 -8.03 -19.25
N THR A 269 -2.25 -6.96 -18.49
CA THR A 269 -1.14 -6.29 -17.76
C THR A 269 -0.41 -7.22 -16.79
N PHE A 270 -1.17 -8.13 -16.18
CA PHE A 270 -0.68 -9.04 -15.12
C PHE A 270 -0.49 -10.48 -15.59
N GLY A 271 -0.72 -10.76 -16.88
CA GLY A 271 -0.67 -12.12 -17.45
C GLY A 271 -1.91 -12.96 -17.14
N ASN A 272 -2.16 -14.00 -17.97
CA ASN A 272 -3.28 -14.94 -17.79
C ASN A 272 -4.66 -14.26 -17.69
N ASP A 273 -4.90 -13.20 -18.45
CA ASP A 273 -6.14 -12.41 -18.45
C ASP A 273 -6.54 -11.85 -17.07
N LYS A 274 -5.57 -11.70 -16.17
CA LYS A 274 -5.81 -11.13 -14.86
C LYS A 274 -6.01 -9.63 -14.93
N HIS A 275 -7.13 -9.18 -14.41
CA HIS A 275 -7.47 -7.77 -14.24
C HIS A 275 -8.51 -7.60 -13.13
N PHE A 276 -8.58 -6.39 -12.60
CA PHE A 276 -9.61 -6.02 -11.64
C PHE A 276 -10.91 -5.67 -12.38
N SER A 277 -12.05 -5.98 -11.79
CA SER A 277 -13.36 -5.59 -12.31
C SER A 277 -13.73 -4.16 -11.88
N LYS A 278 -13.17 -3.69 -10.76
CA LYS A 278 -13.48 -2.40 -10.13
C LYS A 278 -12.24 -1.81 -9.50
N ALA A 279 -12.12 -0.48 -9.58
CA ALA A 279 -11.11 0.28 -8.85
C ALA A 279 -11.78 1.39 -8.03
N TYR A 280 -11.53 1.39 -6.73
CA TYR A 280 -12.00 2.42 -5.80
C TYR A 280 -10.83 3.38 -5.56
N ILE A 281 -10.75 4.42 -6.38
CA ILE A 281 -9.73 5.47 -6.33
C ILE A 281 -10.47 6.81 -6.38
N PRO A 282 -10.27 7.71 -5.40
CA PRO A 282 -10.84 9.06 -5.45
C PRO A 282 -10.28 9.84 -6.63
N LEU A 283 -11.06 10.78 -7.15
CA LEU A 283 -10.56 11.70 -8.15
C LEU A 283 -9.49 12.63 -7.55
N ASN A 284 -8.43 12.84 -8.30
CA ASN A 284 -7.43 13.84 -7.95
C ASN A 284 -7.88 15.20 -8.48
N ALA A 285 -8.20 16.13 -7.59
CA ALA A 285 -8.63 17.48 -7.93
C ALA A 285 -7.62 18.26 -8.80
N ARG A 286 -6.33 17.90 -8.77
CA ARG A 286 -5.27 18.52 -9.58
C ARG A 286 -5.24 18.02 -11.02
N SER A 287 -5.83 16.88 -11.30
CA SER A 287 -5.88 16.27 -12.63
C SER A 287 -7.29 16.44 -13.17
N GLY A 288 -7.59 17.54 -13.86
CA GLY A 288 -8.90 17.74 -14.49
C GLY A 288 -9.33 16.52 -15.35
N LEU A 289 -10.61 16.28 -15.48
CA LEU A 289 -11.15 15.41 -16.51
C LEU A 289 -11.20 16.21 -17.80
N GLU A 290 -10.29 15.93 -18.72
CA GLU A 290 -10.24 16.62 -20.01
C GLU A 290 -11.41 16.18 -20.91
N ASN A 291 -11.99 17.13 -21.64
CA ASN A 291 -12.99 16.89 -22.71
C ASN A 291 -14.31 16.22 -22.27
N LEU A 292 -14.86 16.59 -21.13
CA LEU A 292 -16.22 16.20 -20.78
C LEU A 292 -17.25 17.22 -21.28
N ASP A 293 -18.33 16.75 -21.93
CA ASP A 293 -19.47 17.59 -22.33
C ASP A 293 -20.37 17.98 -21.13
N TYR A 294 -19.90 17.75 -19.90
CA TYR A 294 -20.63 18.01 -18.67
C TYR A 294 -19.67 18.36 -17.53
N SER A 295 -20.12 19.15 -16.56
CA SER A 295 -19.40 19.43 -15.33
C SER A 295 -19.55 18.29 -14.34
N ILE A 296 -18.51 18.06 -13.52
CA ILE A 296 -18.48 17.07 -12.45
C ILE A 296 -18.13 17.72 -11.12
N ASN A 297 -18.54 17.10 -10.01
CA ASN A 297 -18.09 17.46 -8.67
C ASN A 297 -16.75 16.75 -8.31
N GLU A 298 -16.30 16.94 -7.07
CA GLU A 298 -15.08 16.33 -6.53
C GLU A 298 -15.11 14.79 -6.56
N ASP A 299 -16.28 14.18 -6.51
CA ASP A 299 -16.48 12.72 -6.61
C ASP A 299 -16.58 12.23 -8.06
N GLY A 300 -16.49 13.12 -9.06
CA GLY A 300 -16.62 12.77 -10.46
C GLY A 300 -18.05 12.49 -10.92
N ILE A 301 -19.04 12.94 -10.14
CA ILE A 301 -20.44 12.80 -10.50
C ILE A 301 -20.86 13.98 -11.37
N PRO A 302 -21.59 13.75 -12.47
CA PRO A 302 -22.13 14.82 -13.27
C PRO A 302 -22.97 15.80 -12.44
N CYS A 303 -22.79 17.08 -12.69
CA CYS A 303 -23.52 18.15 -12.02
C CYS A 303 -24.34 19.00 -13.01
N CYS A 304 -25.26 19.77 -12.49
CA CYS A 304 -25.99 20.76 -13.29
C CYS A 304 -25.00 21.82 -13.80
N PRO A 305 -24.97 22.13 -15.12
CA PRO A 305 -24.07 23.17 -15.63
C PRO A 305 -24.39 24.60 -15.16
N HIS A 306 -25.64 24.86 -14.74
CA HIS A 306 -26.05 26.15 -14.18
C HIS A 306 -25.83 26.24 -12.66
N ASP A 307 -25.76 25.09 -11.99
CA ASP A 307 -25.54 24.99 -10.55
C ASP A 307 -24.64 23.78 -10.26
N PRO A 308 -23.31 23.97 -10.21
CA PRO A 308 -22.35 22.89 -9.97
C PRO A 308 -22.52 22.19 -8.60
N SER A 309 -23.18 22.82 -7.64
CA SER A 309 -23.49 22.21 -6.35
C SER A 309 -24.62 21.15 -6.45
N LEU A 310 -25.38 21.17 -7.54
CA LEU A 310 -26.50 20.29 -7.76
C LEU A 310 -26.06 19.03 -8.52
N GLN A 311 -25.75 18.01 -7.76
CA GLN A 311 -25.33 16.68 -8.26
C GLN A 311 -26.47 15.97 -8.98
N MET A 312 -26.17 15.37 -10.14
CA MET A 312 -27.14 14.58 -10.88
C MET A 312 -27.40 13.21 -10.22
N LYS A 313 -28.62 12.76 -10.32
CA LYS A 313 -29.04 11.47 -9.74
C LYS A 313 -28.71 10.32 -10.70
N TYR A 314 -28.00 9.32 -10.18
CA TYR A 314 -27.81 8.05 -10.90
C TYR A 314 -29.14 7.29 -11.05
N GLU A 315 -29.51 6.92 -12.27
CA GLU A 315 -30.79 6.25 -12.55
C GLU A 315 -30.62 4.80 -12.98
N GLY A 316 -29.41 4.36 -13.24
CA GLY A 316 -29.17 2.96 -13.58
C GLY A 316 -28.22 2.75 -14.74
N THR A 317 -27.98 1.49 -15.02
CA THR A 317 -27.12 0.99 -16.11
C THR A 317 -28.00 0.46 -17.23
N SER A 318 -27.65 0.76 -18.47
CA SER A 318 -28.28 0.15 -19.65
C SER A 318 -27.23 -0.28 -20.66
N LYS A 319 -27.58 -1.29 -21.48
CA LYS A 319 -26.77 -1.70 -22.62
C LYS A 319 -27.39 -1.16 -23.89
N LEU A 320 -26.59 -0.64 -24.80
CA LEU A 320 -27.01 -0.34 -26.17
C LEU A 320 -27.20 -1.63 -26.96
N HIS A 321 -27.88 -1.57 -28.12
CA HIS A 321 -28.00 -2.72 -29.04
C HIS A 321 -26.61 -3.22 -29.51
N SER A 322 -25.61 -2.34 -29.54
CA SER A 322 -24.22 -2.69 -29.84
C SER A 322 -23.49 -3.43 -28.69
N GLY A 323 -24.15 -3.71 -27.56
CA GLY A 323 -23.56 -4.32 -26.37
C GLY A 323 -22.84 -3.36 -25.45
N VAL A 324 -22.63 -2.11 -25.86
CA VAL A 324 -21.91 -1.09 -25.07
C VAL A 324 -22.69 -0.73 -23.82
N THR A 325 -22.05 -0.82 -22.66
CA THR A 325 -22.61 -0.41 -21.36
C THR A 325 -22.56 1.10 -21.19
N ARG A 326 -23.62 1.67 -20.68
CA ARG A 326 -23.69 3.09 -20.30
C ARG A 326 -24.39 3.28 -18.97
N TYR A 327 -23.94 4.31 -18.24
CA TYR A 327 -24.51 4.74 -16.96
C TYR A 327 -25.31 6.01 -17.19
N LYS A 328 -26.52 6.05 -16.66
CA LYS A 328 -27.44 7.15 -16.85
C LYS A 328 -27.54 7.99 -15.59
N PHE A 329 -27.25 9.26 -15.75
CA PHE A 329 -27.47 10.29 -14.72
C PHE A 329 -28.54 11.25 -15.22
N VAL A 330 -29.40 11.70 -14.30
CA VAL A 330 -30.54 12.57 -14.62
C VAL A 330 -30.58 13.77 -13.68
N CYS A 331 -31.14 14.87 -14.17
CA CYS A 331 -31.36 16.07 -13.37
C CYS A 331 -32.12 15.71 -12.07
N PRO A 332 -31.64 16.10 -10.88
CA PRO A 332 -32.29 15.74 -9.60
C PRO A 332 -33.67 16.42 -9.44
N ARG A 333 -33.93 17.50 -10.16
CA ARG A 333 -35.25 18.18 -10.19
C ARG A 333 -36.26 17.51 -11.13
N MET A 334 -35.85 16.41 -11.79
CA MET A 334 -36.76 15.60 -12.61
C MET A 334 -37.60 14.67 -11.73
N LYS A 335 -38.92 14.62 -12.01
CA LYS A 335 -39.87 13.70 -11.35
C LYS A 335 -40.70 12.97 -12.40
N TRP A 336 -41.18 11.79 -12.02
CA TRP A 336 -42.18 11.08 -12.77
C TRP A 336 -43.55 11.62 -12.44
N ILE A 337 -44.35 11.96 -13.45
CA ILE A 337 -45.73 12.39 -13.33
C ILE A 337 -46.60 11.33 -13.98
N TYR A 338 -47.63 10.86 -13.26
CA TYR A 338 -48.64 9.99 -13.80
C TYR A 338 -49.76 10.84 -14.40
N ASP A 339 -49.97 10.74 -15.70
CA ASP A 339 -51.07 11.37 -16.40
C ASP A 339 -52.30 10.46 -16.41
N LYS A 340 -53.33 10.88 -15.69
CA LYS A 340 -54.60 10.12 -15.57
C LYS A 340 -55.37 10.00 -16.89
N SER A 341 -55.20 10.96 -17.80
CA SER A 341 -55.90 10.98 -19.10
C SER A 341 -55.34 9.96 -20.08
N THR A 342 -54.01 9.81 -20.11
CA THR A 342 -53.30 8.89 -21.00
C THR A 342 -52.94 7.55 -20.32
N GLN A 343 -53.18 7.41 -19.02
CA GLN A 343 -52.77 6.29 -18.16
C GLN A 343 -51.29 5.94 -18.28
N LYS A 344 -50.42 6.96 -18.55
CA LYS A 344 -48.99 6.79 -18.73
C LYS A 344 -48.22 7.70 -17.79
N SER A 345 -47.11 7.22 -17.27
CA SER A 345 -46.15 8.04 -16.56
C SER A 345 -45.15 8.66 -17.53
N HIS A 346 -44.93 9.95 -17.39
CA HIS A 346 -43.91 10.67 -18.14
C HIS A 346 -42.99 11.46 -17.21
N ARG A 347 -41.80 11.78 -17.69
CA ARG A 347 -40.81 12.55 -16.95
C ARG A 347 -41.04 14.04 -17.17
N HIS A 348 -40.94 14.82 -16.11
CA HIS A 348 -40.98 16.27 -16.15
C HIS A 348 -39.92 16.90 -15.26
N CYS A 349 -39.23 17.93 -15.74
CA CYS A 349 -38.24 18.66 -14.97
C CYS A 349 -38.86 19.92 -14.34
N PHE A 350 -38.79 20.02 -13.02
CA PHE A 350 -39.26 21.17 -12.23
C PHE A 350 -38.10 22.14 -11.94
N CYS A 351 -37.40 22.57 -12.98
CA CYS A 351 -36.28 23.49 -12.85
C CYS A 351 -36.71 24.89 -13.32
N ASP A 352 -36.53 25.89 -12.46
CA ASP A 352 -36.86 27.29 -12.76
C ASP A 352 -35.89 27.92 -13.81
N ASN A 353 -34.64 27.40 -13.84
CA ASN A 353 -33.62 27.80 -14.80
C ASN A 353 -33.11 26.56 -15.55
N PRO A 354 -33.83 26.04 -16.55
CA PRO A 354 -33.50 24.81 -17.22
C PRO A 354 -32.25 24.95 -18.08
N CYS A 355 -31.28 24.02 -17.91
CA CYS A 355 -30.05 23.92 -18.69
C CYS A 355 -30.22 23.14 -20.01
N THR A 356 -31.44 22.81 -20.39
CA THR A 356 -31.79 22.04 -21.58
C THR A 356 -33.19 22.40 -22.03
N SER A 357 -33.45 22.33 -23.33
CA SER A 357 -34.79 22.49 -23.91
C SER A 357 -35.70 21.26 -23.70
N SER A 358 -35.16 20.15 -23.20
CA SER A 358 -35.92 18.93 -22.96
C SER A 358 -36.84 19.08 -21.76
N LYS A 359 -38.13 18.84 -21.95
CA LYS A 359 -39.13 18.81 -20.86
C LYS A 359 -38.80 17.74 -19.80
N CYS A 360 -38.05 16.70 -20.15
CA CYS A 360 -37.60 15.66 -19.25
C CYS A 360 -36.38 16.05 -18.40
N GLY A 361 -35.79 17.25 -18.59
CA GLY A 361 -34.54 17.66 -17.95
C GLY A 361 -33.31 17.06 -18.61
N ARG A 362 -32.14 17.49 -18.10
CA ARG A 362 -30.85 17.03 -18.63
C ARG A 362 -30.57 15.60 -18.21
N MET A 363 -30.05 14.81 -19.17
CA MET A 363 -29.54 13.46 -18.95
C MET A 363 -28.08 13.40 -19.44
N VAL A 364 -27.22 12.76 -18.64
CA VAL A 364 -25.83 12.50 -18.97
C VAL A 364 -25.61 11.01 -19.02
N TYR A 365 -24.93 10.55 -20.06
CA TYR A 365 -24.54 9.15 -20.20
C TYR A 365 -23.03 9.03 -20.12
N ILE A 366 -22.55 8.22 -19.17
CA ILE A 366 -21.13 7.87 -19.05
C ILE A 366 -20.92 6.49 -19.68
N TYR A 367 -19.90 6.39 -20.51
CA TYR A 367 -19.51 5.16 -21.20
C TYR A 367 -18.17 4.68 -20.63
N PRO A 368 -18.14 3.65 -19.76
CA PRO A 368 -16.90 3.15 -19.15
C PRO A 368 -15.83 2.77 -20.18
N GLU A 369 -16.25 2.23 -21.32
CA GLU A 369 -15.33 1.83 -22.40
C GLU A 369 -14.56 3.01 -23.01
N LYS A 370 -15.13 4.24 -22.93
CA LYS A 370 -14.51 5.47 -23.45
C LYS A 370 -13.67 6.18 -22.40
N ASP A 371 -14.09 6.10 -21.15
CA ASP A 371 -13.43 6.80 -20.04
C ASP A 371 -13.48 5.97 -18.75
N LEU A 372 -12.46 5.13 -18.59
CA LEU A 372 -12.27 4.30 -17.40
C LEU A 372 -12.02 5.13 -16.13
N ARG A 373 -11.46 6.35 -16.26
CA ARG A 373 -11.20 7.22 -15.12
C ARG A 373 -12.50 7.80 -14.56
N ALA A 374 -13.42 8.21 -15.43
CA ALA A 374 -14.74 8.68 -15.01
C ALA A 374 -15.55 7.54 -14.38
N TYR A 375 -15.40 6.31 -14.92
CA TYR A 375 -16.11 5.13 -14.42
C TYR A 375 -15.19 3.90 -14.33
N PRO A 376 -14.52 3.69 -13.21
CA PRO A 376 -13.59 2.56 -13.01
C PRO A 376 -14.30 1.27 -12.54
N GLY A 377 -15.41 0.88 -13.17
CA GLY A 377 -16.22 -0.27 -12.79
C GLY A 377 -17.16 -0.02 -11.59
N THR A 378 -17.15 1.20 -11.04
CA THR A 378 -17.99 1.61 -9.90
C THR A 378 -18.36 3.09 -10.00
N ILE A 379 -19.41 3.51 -9.33
CA ILE A 379 -19.88 4.91 -9.30
C ILE A 379 -19.43 5.53 -7.98
N ARG A 380 -18.62 6.59 -8.06
CA ARG A 380 -18.22 7.39 -6.91
C ARG A 380 -19.41 8.14 -6.32
N GLY A 381 -19.28 8.64 -5.08
CA GLY A 381 -20.32 9.43 -4.41
C GLY A 381 -21.60 8.65 -4.11
N THR A 382 -21.55 7.35 -4.07
CA THR A 382 -22.61 6.49 -3.56
C THR A 382 -22.25 5.93 -2.20
N GLU A 383 -23.22 5.72 -1.32
CA GLU A 383 -23.00 5.13 0.01
C GLU A 383 -22.20 3.81 -0.08
N LYS A 384 -22.52 2.97 -1.07
CA LYS A 384 -21.79 1.73 -1.32
C LYS A 384 -20.32 1.96 -1.67
N TRP A 385 -20.03 3.02 -2.46
CA TRP A 385 -18.66 3.36 -2.80
C TRP A 385 -17.90 3.82 -1.57
N ASP A 386 -18.49 4.71 -0.78
CA ASP A 386 -17.89 5.26 0.44
C ASP A 386 -17.58 4.17 1.47
N ASP A 387 -18.53 3.26 1.70
CA ASP A 387 -18.36 2.15 2.64
C ASP A 387 -17.26 1.17 2.19
N THR A 388 -17.18 0.90 0.89
CA THR A 388 -16.11 0.07 0.35
C THR A 388 -14.76 0.80 0.45
N TYR A 389 -14.71 2.08 0.09
CA TYR A 389 -13.46 2.86 0.10
C TYR A 389 -12.89 3.04 1.51
N LYS A 390 -13.71 3.15 2.55
CA LYS A 390 -13.27 3.18 3.96
C LYS A 390 -12.36 2.00 4.31
N ILE A 391 -12.52 0.86 3.64
CA ILE A 391 -11.69 -0.34 3.87
C ILE A 391 -10.23 -0.06 3.48
N ARG A 392 -9.94 0.89 2.58
CA ARG A 392 -8.57 1.26 2.20
C ARG A 392 -7.66 1.53 3.40
N THR A 393 -8.21 2.12 4.46
CA THR A 393 -7.43 2.45 5.66
C THR A 393 -6.80 1.24 6.37
N VAL A 394 -7.18 0.01 5.99
CA VAL A 394 -6.60 -1.19 6.60
C VAL A 394 -5.12 -1.35 6.25
N VAL A 395 -4.67 -0.94 5.05
CA VAL A 395 -3.26 -1.01 4.66
C VAL A 395 -2.41 -0.03 5.48
N GLU A 396 -2.92 1.18 5.74
CA GLU A 396 -2.23 2.16 6.60
C GLU A 396 -2.08 1.63 8.04
N ARG A 397 -3.17 1.04 8.57
CA ARG A 397 -3.13 0.40 9.90
C ARG A 397 -2.16 -0.77 9.95
N ASP A 398 -2.05 -1.51 8.86
CA ASP A 398 -1.14 -2.64 8.75
C ASP A 398 0.32 -2.18 8.67
N ILE A 399 0.62 -1.15 7.88
CA ILE A 399 1.94 -0.51 7.85
C ILE A 399 2.35 -0.02 9.25
N ASN A 400 1.44 0.65 9.96
CA ASN A 400 1.70 1.09 11.33
C ASN A 400 1.90 -0.10 12.29
N HIS A 401 1.09 -1.16 12.14
CA HIS A 401 1.25 -2.38 12.94
C HIS A 401 2.62 -3.03 12.74
N ILE A 402 3.10 -3.14 11.50
CA ILE A 402 4.44 -3.66 11.18
C ILE A 402 5.53 -2.79 11.80
N LYS A 403 5.41 -1.48 11.66
CA LYS A 403 6.41 -0.54 12.17
C LYS A 403 6.49 -0.56 13.70
N ASP A 404 5.36 -0.39 14.34
CA ASP A 404 5.31 -0.14 15.79
C ASP A 404 5.23 -1.43 16.60
N ASN A 405 4.40 -2.38 16.15
CA ASN A 405 4.14 -3.60 16.92
C ASN A 405 5.02 -4.78 16.54
N LEU A 406 5.47 -4.85 15.28
CA LEU A 406 6.32 -5.94 14.79
C LEU A 406 7.79 -5.52 14.63
N CYS A 407 8.20 -4.46 15.36
CA CYS A 407 9.59 -4.04 15.53
C CYS A 407 10.33 -3.60 14.27
N LEU A 408 9.65 -3.04 13.27
CA LEU A 408 10.31 -2.52 12.09
C LEU A 408 10.87 -1.10 12.32
N ALA A 409 10.16 -0.28 13.11
CA ALA A 409 10.63 1.06 13.48
C ALA A 409 11.78 1.02 14.48
N GLY A 410 12.59 2.09 14.50
CA GLY A 410 13.66 2.29 15.48
C GLY A 410 14.87 1.35 15.32
N ARG A 411 15.02 0.69 14.19
CA ARG A 411 16.20 -0.15 13.90
C ARG A 411 17.47 0.70 13.81
N ARG A 412 18.53 0.27 14.50
CA ARG A 412 19.82 0.96 14.53
C ARG A 412 20.79 0.39 13.49
N THR A 413 20.36 0.33 12.24
CA THR A 413 21.17 -0.14 11.12
C THR A 413 20.88 0.65 9.86
N GLN A 414 21.87 0.75 8.99
CA GLN A 414 21.74 1.26 7.63
C GLN A 414 21.95 0.15 6.58
N ASN A 415 22.05 -1.10 7.03
CA ASN A 415 22.24 -2.23 6.13
C ASN A 415 20.92 -2.65 5.49
N GLU A 416 20.83 -2.53 4.19
CA GLU A 416 19.67 -2.81 3.36
C GLU A 416 19.13 -4.23 3.58
N LYS A 417 19.99 -5.26 3.45
CA LYS A 417 19.57 -6.66 3.59
C LYS A 417 18.99 -6.97 4.97
N THR A 418 19.54 -6.36 6.01
CA THR A 418 19.05 -6.55 7.38
C THR A 418 17.65 -5.93 7.55
N LEU A 419 17.44 -4.72 7.03
CA LEU A 419 16.13 -4.04 7.11
C LEU A 419 15.08 -4.73 6.23
N HIS A 420 15.48 -5.20 5.04
CA HIS A 420 14.61 -6.00 4.18
C HIS A 420 14.19 -7.31 4.86
N ALA A 421 15.14 -8.05 5.46
CA ALA A 421 14.83 -9.26 6.22
C ALA A 421 13.92 -8.97 7.42
N ASP A 422 14.10 -7.86 8.12
CA ASP A 422 13.23 -7.46 9.23
C ASP A 422 11.79 -7.17 8.75
N LEU A 423 11.62 -6.58 7.58
CA LEU A 423 10.32 -6.35 6.94
C LEU A 423 9.63 -7.68 6.57
N ILE A 424 10.35 -8.58 5.91
CA ILE A 424 9.83 -9.91 5.55
C ILE A 424 9.45 -10.73 6.79
N LEU A 425 10.28 -10.71 7.82
CA LEU A 425 10.00 -11.39 9.09
C LEU A 425 8.77 -10.82 9.82
N ALA A 426 8.49 -9.52 9.68
CA ALA A 426 7.26 -8.93 10.20
C ALA A 426 6.03 -9.47 9.43
N GLY A 427 6.11 -9.54 8.10
CA GLY A 427 5.09 -10.18 7.26
C GLY A 427 4.87 -11.67 7.61
N ILE A 428 5.95 -12.44 7.75
CA ILE A 428 5.90 -13.85 8.19
C ILE A 428 5.18 -13.96 9.55
N THR A 429 5.50 -13.07 10.50
CA THR A 429 4.87 -13.07 11.82
C THR A 429 3.37 -12.83 11.74
N GLN A 430 2.92 -11.90 10.91
CA GLN A 430 1.50 -11.65 10.69
C GLN A 430 0.81 -12.88 10.06
N LEU A 431 1.40 -13.48 9.03
CA LEU A 431 0.81 -14.63 8.35
C LEU A 431 0.74 -15.87 9.26
N ILE A 432 1.75 -16.09 10.12
CA ILE A 432 1.69 -17.13 11.16
C ILE A 432 0.55 -16.84 12.15
N THR A 433 0.31 -15.56 12.46
CA THR A 433 -0.82 -15.17 13.33
C THR A 433 -2.16 -15.55 12.70
N VAL A 434 -2.33 -15.38 11.37
CA VAL A 434 -3.53 -15.84 10.64
C VAL A 434 -3.72 -17.36 10.81
N VAL A 435 -2.68 -18.16 10.55
CA VAL A 435 -2.74 -19.61 10.68
C VAL A 435 -3.05 -20.03 12.11
N LEU A 436 -2.48 -19.35 13.10
CA LEU A 436 -2.75 -19.65 14.51
C LEU A 436 -4.19 -19.31 14.89
N ALA A 437 -4.67 -18.13 14.51
CA ALA A 437 -6.03 -17.67 14.80
C ALA A 437 -7.08 -18.63 14.21
N ASP A 438 -6.84 -19.13 13.02
CA ASP A 438 -7.68 -20.13 12.36
C ASP A 438 -7.65 -21.47 13.11
N LYS A 439 -6.46 -21.99 13.44
CA LYS A 439 -6.30 -23.25 14.20
C LYS A 439 -7.00 -23.26 15.57
N ILE A 440 -7.07 -22.09 16.24
CA ILE A 440 -7.76 -21.95 17.52
C ILE A 440 -9.21 -21.46 17.39
N ASN A 441 -9.69 -21.30 16.16
CA ASN A 441 -11.02 -20.79 15.81
C ASN A 441 -11.34 -19.41 16.45
N ARG A 442 -10.37 -18.49 16.42
CA ARG A 442 -10.46 -17.14 16.99
C ARG A 442 -10.10 -16.09 15.91
N HIS A 443 -10.95 -15.99 14.91
CA HIS A 443 -10.73 -15.15 13.72
C HIS A 443 -10.65 -13.65 14.03
N GLU A 444 -11.13 -13.19 15.19
CA GLU A 444 -10.96 -11.81 15.66
C GLU A 444 -9.49 -11.42 15.90
N TYR A 445 -8.59 -12.41 16.04
CA TYR A 445 -7.15 -12.20 16.30
C TYR A 445 -6.26 -12.37 15.05
N ILE A 446 -6.83 -12.47 13.84
CA ILE A 446 -6.05 -12.70 12.61
C ILE A 446 -4.96 -11.67 12.35
N ARG A 447 -5.08 -10.46 12.91
CA ARG A 447 -4.07 -9.40 12.76
C ARG A 447 -3.05 -9.38 13.88
N SER A 448 -3.41 -9.80 15.08
CA SER A 448 -2.54 -9.78 16.25
C SER A 448 -3.03 -10.72 17.31
N ILE A 449 -2.13 -11.58 17.80
CA ILE A 449 -2.39 -12.49 18.94
C ILE A 449 -2.04 -11.84 20.29
N LYS A 450 -1.58 -10.59 20.31
CA LYS A 450 -1.20 -9.90 21.56
C LYS A 450 -2.30 -9.94 22.64
N PRO A 451 -3.59 -9.76 22.31
CA PRO A 451 -4.64 -9.87 23.31
C PRO A 451 -4.78 -11.24 23.95
N LEU A 452 -4.19 -12.30 23.35
CA LEU A 452 -4.19 -13.66 23.92
C LEU A 452 -3.04 -13.90 24.90
N ILE A 453 -2.02 -13.04 24.90
CA ILE A 453 -0.81 -13.17 25.71
C ILE A 453 -0.61 -12.01 26.69
N ALA A 454 -1.54 -11.06 26.71
CA ALA A 454 -1.52 -9.88 27.58
C ALA A 454 -2.14 -10.18 28.95
#